data_3183d6674e9c9beb93f4e2039aaaf8ec
#
_entry.id   3183d6674e9c9beb93f4e2039aaaf8ec
#
_cell.length_a   1.000
_cell.length_b   1.000
_cell.length_c   1.000
_cell.angle_alpha   90.00
_cell.angle_beta   90.00
_cell.angle_gamma   90.00
#
_symmetry.space_group_name_H-M   'P 1'
#
loop_
_entity.id
_entity.type
_entity.pdbx_description
1 polymer ?
#
loop_
_entity_poly.entity_id
_entity_poly.type
_entity_poly.pdbx_seq_one_letter_code
_entity_poly.pdbx_strand_id
1 'polypeptide(L)'
;ALAFPLVLAGAPVQAAQRTYVASETALPSPQIVGIKRLNPTAVEVLFANNQRMTLDFYGDNIFRVFQDNAGGIIRNPEAKPEAQILVDNPRMSLSKLDIDDNGSTISITTGHISIQIDKATSLLKITNLKTGKVVVEELAPVSFEKDKVTITLKENPKEYFYGGGVQNGRFSHKGKAIAIENQNSWTDGGVASPTPFYWSTNGYGVMWH
;
A
#
# COMPACT_ATOMS: atom_id res chain seq x y z
N ALA A 1 -15.22 -11.86 -62.09
CA ALA A 1 -14.50 -11.36 -60.96
C ALA A 1 -15.31 -11.68 -59.71
N LEU A 2 -14.90 -12.70 -58.98
CA LEU A 2 -15.48 -13.10 -57.67
C LEU A 2 -14.67 -12.40 -56.59
N ALA A 3 -15.31 -11.50 -55.84
CA ALA A 3 -14.76 -10.89 -54.65
C ALA A 3 -15.14 -11.73 -53.43
N PHE A 4 -14.18 -12.27 -52.71
CA PHE A 4 -14.35 -12.87 -51.38
C PHE A 4 -14.25 -11.82 -50.29
N PRO A 5 -15.17 -11.73 -49.38
CA PRO A 5 -15.00 -10.91 -48.20
C PRO A 5 -14.08 -11.61 -47.20
N LEU A 6 -12.98 -10.95 -46.85
CA LEU A 6 -12.10 -11.37 -45.76
C LEU A 6 -12.74 -10.98 -44.44
N VAL A 7 -13.33 -11.97 -43.77
CA VAL A 7 -13.82 -11.81 -42.40
C VAL A 7 -12.65 -11.99 -41.44
N LEU A 8 -12.09 -10.89 -40.94
CA LEU A 8 -11.16 -10.91 -39.83
C LEU A 8 -11.99 -11.11 -38.54
N ALA A 9 -12.06 -12.37 -38.09
CA ALA A 9 -12.55 -12.68 -36.76
C ALA A 9 -11.50 -12.23 -35.74
N GLY A 10 -11.69 -11.04 -35.18
CA GLY A 10 -10.94 -10.60 -34.01
C GLY A 10 -11.33 -11.46 -32.81
N ALA A 11 -10.44 -12.33 -32.36
CA ALA A 11 -10.63 -13.05 -31.10
C ALA A 11 -10.71 -12.02 -29.96
N PRO A 12 -11.69 -12.14 -29.04
CA PRO A 12 -11.73 -11.28 -27.88
C PRO A 12 -10.50 -11.56 -27.02
N VAL A 13 -9.69 -10.53 -26.78
CA VAL A 13 -8.63 -10.58 -25.77
C VAL A 13 -9.35 -10.69 -24.42
N GLN A 14 -9.53 -11.92 -23.97
CA GLN A 14 -9.98 -12.19 -22.62
C GLN A 14 -8.89 -11.71 -21.67
N ALA A 15 -9.12 -10.57 -21.01
CA ALA A 15 -8.33 -10.14 -19.89
C ALA A 15 -8.42 -11.27 -18.85
N ALA A 16 -7.31 -11.97 -18.64
CA ALA A 16 -7.22 -13.02 -17.64
C ALA A 16 -7.54 -12.35 -16.27
N GLN A 17 -8.72 -12.62 -15.75
CA GLN A 17 -9.01 -12.36 -14.34
C GLN A 17 -8.08 -13.28 -13.55
N ARG A 18 -6.97 -12.74 -13.09
CA ARG A 18 -6.17 -13.41 -12.07
C ARG A 18 -6.97 -13.37 -10.79
N THR A 19 -7.77 -14.39 -10.56
CA THR A 19 -8.30 -14.68 -9.22
C THR A 19 -7.09 -14.96 -8.35
N TYR A 20 -6.81 -14.09 -7.39
CA TYR A 20 -5.79 -14.33 -6.39
C TYR A 20 -6.30 -15.48 -5.49
N VAL A 21 -5.84 -16.68 -5.77
CA VAL A 21 -5.99 -17.80 -4.84
C VAL A 21 -4.87 -17.62 -3.82
N ALA A 22 -5.24 -17.31 -2.59
CA ALA A 22 -4.29 -17.29 -1.49
C ALA A 22 -3.59 -18.66 -1.46
N SER A 23 -2.27 -18.67 -1.61
CA SER A 23 -1.49 -19.89 -1.52
C SER A 23 -1.69 -20.48 -0.12
N GLU A 24 -2.13 -21.72 -0.02
CA GLU A 24 -2.36 -22.42 1.25
C GLU A 24 -1.10 -22.64 2.11
N THR A 25 0.05 -22.19 1.67
CA THR A 25 1.32 -22.24 2.39
C THR A 25 1.87 -20.86 2.71
N ALA A 26 1.00 -19.94 3.15
CA ALA A 26 1.51 -18.70 3.72
C ALA A 26 2.35 -19.06 4.95
N LEU A 27 3.62 -18.68 4.93
CA LEU A 27 4.48 -18.77 6.12
C LEU A 27 3.75 -18.05 7.25
N PRO A 28 3.77 -18.61 8.48
CA PRO A 28 3.10 -17.95 9.59
C PRO A 28 3.61 -16.52 9.70
N SER A 29 2.68 -15.58 9.82
CA SER A 29 3.01 -14.18 9.99
C SER A 29 3.98 -14.02 11.15
N PRO A 30 5.07 -13.26 11.00
CA PRO A 30 5.98 -13.04 12.11
C PRO A 30 5.25 -12.28 13.21
N GLN A 31 5.24 -12.86 14.42
CA GLN A 31 4.61 -12.22 15.57
C GLN A 31 5.33 -10.91 15.93
N ILE A 32 4.57 -9.94 16.36
CA ILE A 32 5.11 -8.69 16.89
C ILE A 32 5.49 -8.91 18.36
N VAL A 33 6.75 -8.60 18.68
CA VAL A 33 7.30 -8.75 20.04
C VAL A 33 7.38 -7.44 20.79
N GLY A 34 7.28 -6.30 20.12
CA GLY A 34 7.31 -5.01 20.78
C GLY A 34 7.17 -3.81 19.86
N ILE A 35 7.07 -2.64 20.50
CA ILE A 35 7.05 -1.34 19.84
C ILE A 35 7.99 -0.39 20.57
N LYS A 36 8.67 0.47 19.82
CA LYS A 36 9.61 1.44 20.34
C LYS A 36 9.40 2.80 19.67
N ARG A 37 9.31 3.86 20.46
CA ARG A 37 9.37 5.21 19.93
C ARG A 37 10.82 5.53 19.53
N LEU A 38 11.04 5.94 18.30
CA LEU A 38 12.36 6.34 17.80
C LEU A 38 12.64 7.82 18.06
N ASN A 39 11.63 8.65 17.80
CA ASN A 39 11.67 10.10 17.94
C ASN A 39 10.22 10.64 18.07
N PRO A 40 10.00 11.96 18.20
CA PRO A 40 8.65 12.52 18.36
C PRO A 40 7.66 12.19 17.24
N THR A 41 8.13 11.80 16.04
CA THR A 41 7.29 11.55 14.87
C THR A 41 7.41 10.14 14.33
N ALA A 42 8.21 9.25 14.94
CA ALA A 42 8.43 7.92 14.40
C ALA A 42 8.40 6.83 15.48
N VAL A 43 7.86 5.68 15.08
CA VAL A 43 7.80 4.48 15.91
C VAL A 43 8.32 3.28 15.12
N GLU A 44 8.94 2.32 15.81
CA GLU A 44 9.44 1.07 15.26
C GLU A 44 8.69 -0.09 15.89
N VAL A 45 8.14 -0.96 15.07
CA VAL A 45 7.53 -2.23 15.47
C VAL A 45 8.55 -3.35 15.23
N LEU A 46 8.74 -4.20 16.23
CA LEU A 46 9.71 -5.28 16.26
C LEU A 46 9.01 -6.62 16.09
N PHE A 47 9.50 -7.44 15.17
CA PHE A 47 8.98 -8.76 14.90
C PHE A 47 9.91 -9.85 15.48
N ALA A 48 9.34 -11.01 15.83
CA ALA A 48 10.09 -12.13 16.40
C ALA A 48 11.19 -12.67 15.49
N ASN A 49 11.07 -12.50 14.20
CA ASN A 49 12.06 -12.89 13.19
C ASN A 49 13.11 -11.81 12.90
N ASN A 50 13.26 -10.82 13.77
CA ASN A 50 14.12 -9.64 13.62
C ASN A 50 13.74 -8.68 12.49
N GLN A 51 12.64 -8.89 11.80
CA GLN A 51 12.09 -7.86 10.92
C GLN A 51 11.70 -6.63 11.71
N ARG A 52 11.69 -5.49 11.05
CA ARG A 52 11.31 -4.21 11.62
C ARG A 52 10.40 -3.47 10.67
N MET A 53 9.41 -2.79 11.24
CA MET A 53 8.54 -1.88 10.51
C MET A 53 8.58 -0.52 11.20
N THR A 54 8.87 0.53 10.45
CA THR A 54 8.75 1.90 10.96
C THR A 54 7.53 2.59 10.40
N LEU A 55 6.83 3.29 11.26
CA LEU A 55 5.85 4.29 10.90
C LEU A 55 6.43 5.66 11.21
N ASP A 56 6.67 6.42 10.14
CA ASP A 56 7.28 7.76 10.21
C ASP A 56 6.26 8.80 9.75
N PHE A 57 5.83 9.67 10.67
CA PHE A 57 4.73 10.60 10.47
C PHE A 57 5.22 11.95 9.96
N TYR A 58 4.60 12.43 8.89
CA TYR A 58 4.78 13.76 8.30
C TYR A 58 3.67 14.72 8.71
N GLY A 59 2.64 14.22 9.35
CA GLY A 59 1.48 14.95 9.87
C GLY A 59 0.50 13.96 10.50
N ASP A 60 -0.59 14.47 11.10
CA ASP A 60 -1.55 13.65 11.85
C ASP A 60 -2.25 12.57 11.01
N ASN A 61 -2.25 12.69 9.68
CA ASN A 61 -2.87 11.76 8.73
C ASN A 61 -1.98 11.41 7.54
N ILE A 62 -0.70 11.77 7.60
CA ILE A 62 0.29 11.46 6.55
C ILE A 62 1.46 10.75 7.22
N PHE A 63 1.72 9.53 6.81
CA PHE A 63 2.84 8.76 7.32
C PHE A 63 3.37 7.80 6.26
N ARG A 64 4.61 7.40 6.46
CA ARG A 64 5.30 6.40 5.67
C ARG A 64 5.42 5.12 6.48
N VAL A 65 5.11 4.00 5.85
CA VAL A 65 5.44 2.67 6.36
C VAL A 65 6.68 2.20 5.63
N PHE A 66 7.68 1.78 6.39
CA PHE A 66 8.85 1.11 5.87
C PHE A 66 9.00 -0.22 6.58
N GLN A 67 9.10 -1.30 5.82
CA GLN A 67 9.30 -2.65 6.35
C GLN A 67 10.39 -3.35 5.56
N ASP A 68 11.33 -3.98 6.29
CA ASP A 68 12.45 -4.70 5.73
C ASP A 68 12.38 -6.17 6.20
N ASN A 69 12.49 -7.11 5.26
CA ASN A 69 12.50 -8.54 5.56
C ASN A 69 13.83 -9.04 6.11
N ALA A 70 14.92 -8.30 5.93
CA ALA A 70 16.24 -8.66 6.39
C ALA A 70 16.54 -8.23 7.84
N GLY A 71 15.58 -7.56 8.51
CA GLY A 71 15.80 -6.98 9.83
C GLY A 71 16.78 -5.83 9.83
N GLY A 72 17.00 -5.24 8.67
CA GLY A 72 17.89 -4.10 8.48
C GLY A 72 17.45 -2.90 9.32
N ILE A 73 18.41 -2.12 9.73
CA ILE A 73 18.16 -0.81 10.28
C ILE A 73 17.43 -0.02 9.20
N ILE A 74 16.28 0.54 9.55
CA ILE A 74 15.63 1.47 8.65
C ILE A 74 16.63 2.54 8.37
N ARG A 75 17.03 2.51 7.15
CA ARG A 75 17.91 3.51 6.67
C ARG A 75 17.16 4.80 6.76
N ASN A 76 17.81 5.71 7.43
CA ASN A 76 17.51 7.10 7.44
C ASN A 76 16.75 7.45 6.14
N PRO A 77 15.58 8.07 6.22
CA PRO A 77 14.92 8.65 5.05
C PRO A 77 15.83 9.60 4.26
N GLU A 78 16.97 9.99 4.81
CA GLU A 78 18.06 10.68 4.12
C GLU A 78 18.90 9.79 3.18
N ALA A 79 18.71 8.48 3.17
CA ALA A 79 19.26 7.68 2.08
C ALA A 79 18.60 8.19 0.79
N LYS A 80 19.30 9.08 0.11
CA LYS A 80 18.85 9.71 -1.11
C LYS A 80 18.58 8.62 -2.14
N PRO A 81 17.32 8.28 -2.42
CA PRO A 81 17.03 7.53 -3.62
C PRO A 81 17.46 8.41 -4.80
N GLU A 82 17.89 7.80 -5.87
CA GLU A 82 18.22 8.52 -7.10
C GLU A 82 17.04 9.42 -7.56
N ALA A 83 15.81 9.00 -7.29
CA ALA A 83 14.62 9.83 -7.44
C ALA A 83 14.20 10.43 -6.09
N GLN A 84 14.39 11.71 -5.92
CA GLN A 84 13.89 12.47 -4.77
C GLN A 84 12.40 12.78 -4.95
N ILE A 85 11.55 11.78 -4.74
CA ILE A 85 10.10 11.95 -4.81
C ILE A 85 9.59 12.66 -3.55
N LEU A 86 10.19 12.38 -2.40
CA LEU A 86 9.93 13.10 -1.17
C LEU A 86 10.98 14.20 -1.03
N VAL A 87 10.59 15.39 -1.40
CA VAL A 87 11.38 16.60 -1.14
C VAL A 87 11.46 16.80 0.37
N ASP A 88 12.50 17.47 0.87
CA ASP A 88 12.61 17.95 2.25
C ASP A 88 11.45 18.87 2.58
N ASN A 89 10.26 18.30 2.72
CA ASN A 89 9.12 19.05 3.21
C ASN A 89 9.26 19.21 4.71
N PRO A 90 9.08 20.41 5.23
CA PRO A 90 8.99 20.60 6.66
C PRO A 90 7.86 19.70 7.17
N ARG A 91 8.19 18.81 8.10
CA ARG A 91 7.19 17.96 8.75
C ARG A 91 6.18 18.85 9.46
N MET A 92 4.90 18.57 9.26
CA MET A 92 3.86 19.22 10.06
C MET A 92 3.98 18.73 11.51
N SER A 93 3.73 19.62 12.45
CA SER A 93 3.65 19.23 13.86
C SER A 93 2.53 18.21 14.06
N LEU A 94 2.86 17.12 14.74
CA LEU A 94 1.83 16.21 15.20
C LEU A 94 1.08 16.85 16.38
N SER A 95 -0.24 16.76 16.38
CA SER A 95 -1.03 17.20 17.52
C SER A 95 -0.85 16.26 18.73
N LYS A 96 -0.63 14.96 18.41
CA LYS A 96 -0.24 13.92 19.39
C LYS A 96 0.35 12.70 18.65
N LEU A 97 1.06 11.87 19.40
CA LEU A 97 1.47 10.53 19.00
C LEU A 97 1.42 9.63 20.22
N ASP A 98 0.28 8.98 20.45
CA ASP A 98 0.09 8.06 21.55
C ASP A 98 0.33 6.63 21.11
N ILE A 99 0.98 5.84 21.95
CA ILE A 99 1.26 4.44 21.72
C ILE A 99 0.69 3.66 22.90
N ASP A 100 -0.18 2.70 22.61
CA ASP A 100 -0.76 1.78 23.58
C ASP A 100 -0.49 0.34 23.13
N ASP A 101 0.10 -0.47 24.01
CA ASP A 101 0.31 -1.91 23.82
C ASP A 101 -0.47 -2.66 24.90
N ASN A 102 -1.63 -3.20 24.52
CA ASN A 102 -2.48 -3.94 25.44
C ASN A 102 -2.18 -5.44 25.50
N GLY A 103 -1.05 -5.88 24.94
CA GLY A 103 -0.62 -7.27 24.91
C GLY A 103 -1.06 -8.04 23.66
N SER A 104 -2.22 -7.80 23.09
CA SER A 104 -2.71 -8.43 21.86
C SER A 104 -2.68 -7.50 20.66
N THR A 105 -2.83 -6.21 20.89
CA THR A 105 -2.91 -5.18 19.85
C THR A 105 -2.05 -3.98 20.22
N ILE A 106 -1.33 -3.46 19.27
CA ILE A 106 -0.67 -2.16 19.37
C ILE A 106 -1.56 -1.12 18.70
N SER A 107 -1.81 -0.01 19.41
CA SER A 107 -2.52 1.16 18.88
C SER A 107 -1.60 2.35 18.83
N ILE A 108 -1.47 2.97 17.66
CA ILE A 108 -0.72 4.20 17.43
C ILE A 108 -1.71 5.26 17.01
N THR A 109 -1.87 6.32 17.82
CA THR A 109 -2.92 7.30 17.64
C THR A 109 -2.35 8.71 17.50
N THR A 110 -2.75 9.39 16.44
CA THR A 110 -2.49 10.81 16.19
C THR A 110 -3.75 11.64 16.43
N GLY A 111 -3.74 12.91 16.05
CA GLY A 111 -4.93 13.76 16.10
C GLY A 111 -6.05 13.36 15.13
N HIS A 112 -5.73 12.61 14.06
CA HIS A 112 -6.67 12.31 12.97
C HIS A 112 -6.93 10.83 12.74
N ILE A 113 -5.96 9.97 13.02
CA ILE A 113 -6.05 8.53 12.74
C ILE A 113 -5.64 7.69 13.94
N SER A 114 -6.17 6.47 13.99
CA SER A 114 -5.68 5.39 14.82
C SER A 114 -5.23 4.25 13.93
N ILE A 115 -3.99 3.81 14.12
CA ILE A 115 -3.41 2.63 13.47
C ILE A 115 -3.38 1.53 14.50
N GLN A 116 -4.08 0.44 14.24
CA GLN A 116 -4.09 -0.76 15.08
C GLN A 116 -3.34 -1.88 14.37
N ILE A 117 -2.49 -2.58 15.11
CA ILE A 117 -1.73 -3.70 14.60
C ILE A 117 -1.96 -4.89 15.52
N ASP A 118 -2.54 -5.96 14.99
CA ASP A 118 -2.71 -7.21 15.72
C ASP A 118 -1.36 -7.93 15.86
N LYS A 119 -0.98 -8.27 17.08
CA LYS A 119 0.37 -8.81 17.36
C LYS A 119 0.55 -10.26 16.89
N ALA A 120 -0.52 -11.03 16.81
CA ALA A 120 -0.47 -12.42 16.40
C ALA A 120 -0.43 -12.56 14.88
N THR A 121 -1.18 -11.71 14.17
CA THR A 121 -1.30 -11.77 12.71
C THR A 121 -0.47 -10.72 11.99
N SER A 122 0.03 -9.71 12.71
CA SER A 122 0.69 -8.50 12.19
C SER A 122 -0.16 -7.65 11.22
N LEU A 123 -1.46 -7.91 11.15
CA LEU A 123 -2.36 -7.15 10.29
C LEU A 123 -2.61 -5.74 10.82
N LEU A 124 -2.53 -4.79 9.90
CA LEU A 124 -2.70 -3.38 10.17
C LEU A 124 -4.10 -2.92 9.76
N LYS A 125 -4.70 -2.07 10.60
CA LYS A 125 -5.98 -1.42 10.35
C LYS A 125 -5.90 0.06 10.69
N ILE A 126 -6.36 0.93 9.80
CA ILE A 126 -6.35 2.38 9.98
C ILE A 126 -7.78 2.89 10.07
N THR A 127 -8.06 3.63 11.13
CA THR A 127 -9.35 4.24 11.38
C THR A 127 -9.22 5.77 11.37
N ASN A 128 -10.10 6.44 10.65
CA ASN A 128 -10.25 7.89 10.72
C ASN A 128 -11.00 8.25 12.01
N LEU A 129 -10.38 8.99 12.91
CA LEU A 129 -10.95 9.30 14.23
C LEU A 129 -12.14 10.26 14.16
N LYS A 130 -12.18 11.13 13.16
CA LYS A 130 -13.30 12.08 13.01
C LYS A 130 -14.60 11.37 12.60
N THR A 131 -14.49 10.34 11.77
CA THR A 131 -15.66 9.64 11.23
C THR A 131 -15.91 8.29 11.88
N GLY A 132 -14.95 7.75 12.63
CA GLY A 132 -14.95 6.38 13.14
C GLY A 132 -14.85 5.30 12.08
N LYS A 133 -14.59 5.69 10.82
CA LYS A 133 -14.58 4.76 9.68
C LYS A 133 -13.21 4.12 9.53
N VAL A 134 -13.18 2.80 9.35
CA VAL A 134 -11.99 2.08 8.88
C VAL A 134 -11.73 2.48 7.43
N VAL A 135 -10.57 3.05 7.16
CA VAL A 135 -10.18 3.53 5.82
C VAL A 135 -9.24 2.57 5.11
N VAL A 136 -8.39 1.87 5.87
CA VAL A 136 -7.49 0.83 5.36
C VAL A 136 -7.54 -0.36 6.31
N GLU A 137 -7.57 -1.56 5.76
CA GLU A 137 -7.47 -2.82 6.51
C GLU A 137 -6.68 -3.82 5.68
N GLU A 138 -5.61 -4.39 6.24
CA GLU A 138 -4.88 -5.47 5.59
C GLU A 138 -5.67 -6.78 5.64
N LEU A 139 -5.67 -7.53 4.55
CA LEU A 139 -6.30 -8.84 4.44
C LEU A 139 -5.30 -9.96 4.70
N ALA A 140 -4.03 -9.72 4.40
CA ALA A 140 -2.93 -10.63 4.64
C ALA A 140 -1.68 -9.83 5.05
N PRO A 141 -0.74 -10.45 5.81
CA PRO A 141 0.54 -9.83 6.12
C PRO A 141 1.32 -9.45 4.86
N VAL A 142 2.19 -8.45 4.98
CA VAL A 142 3.12 -8.12 3.90
C VAL A 142 3.98 -9.33 3.58
N SER A 143 4.00 -9.73 2.32
CA SER A 143 4.77 -10.86 1.82
C SER A 143 6.01 -10.37 1.10
N PHE A 144 7.15 -10.98 1.42
CA PHE A 144 8.43 -10.74 0.77
C PHE A 144 8.86 -11.99 0.02
N GLU A 145 8.83 -11.92 -1.28
CA GLU A 145 9.38 -12.94 -2.18
C GLU A 145 10.71 -12.43 -2.75
N LYS A 146 11.47 -13.29 -3.42
CA LYS A 146 12.80 -12.94 -3.92
C LYS A 146 12.85 -11.61 -4.69
N ASP A 147 11.88 -11.40 -5.58
CA ASP A 147 11.84 -10.26 -6.49
C ASP A 147 10.51 -9.46 -6.39
N LYS A 148 9.76 -9.67 -5.31
CA LYS A 148 8.42 -9.09 -5.18
C LYS A 148 8.03 -8.87 -3.73
N VAL A 149 7.44 -7.71 -3.46
CA VAL A 149 6.75 -7.41 -2.21
C VAL A 149 5.26 -7.27 -2.50
N THR A 150 4.42 -7.90 -1.68
CA THR A 150 2.96 -7.86 -1.84
C THR A 150 2.32 -7.32 -0.58
N ILE A 151 1.47 -6.33 -0.74
CA ILE A 151 0.53 -5.86 0.28
C ILE A 151 -0.88 -6.17 -0.21
N THR A 152 -1.69 -6.78 0.65
CA THR A 152 -3.07 -7.16 0.32
C THR A 152 -4.03 -6.41 1.23
N LEU A 153 -4.83 -5.54 0.65
CA LEU A 153 -5.81 -4.74 1.36
C LEU A 153 -7.23 -5.25 1.10
N LYS A 154 -8.09 -5.07 2.11
CA LYS A 154 -9.51 -5.40 2.02
C LYS A 154 -10.24 -4.32 1.23
N GLU A 155 -10.90 -4.73 0.15
CA GLU A 155 -11.72 -3.84 -0.65
C GLU A 155 -13.15 -3.75 -0.08
N ASN A 156 -13.67 -2.53 0.01
CA ASN A 156 -15.08 -2.31 0.29
C ASN A 156 -15.88 -2.45 -1.02
N PRO A 157 -17.04 -3.13 -1.05
CA PRO A 157 -17.83 -3.31 -2.27
C PRO A 157 -18.20 -2.01 -3.00
N LYS A 158 -18.32 -0.88 -2.26
CA LYS A 158 -18.62 0.45 -2.82
C LYS A 158 -17.38 1.32 -3.02
N GLU A 159 -16.20 0.76 -2.88
CA GLU A 159 -14.95 1.46 -3.05
C GLU A 159 -14.52 1.51 -4.51
N TYR A 160 -14.01 2.65 -4.94
CA TYR A 160 -13.45 2.89 -6.27
C TYR A 160 -12.04 3.46 -6.14
N PHE A 161 -11.19 3.13 -7.10
CA PHE A 161 -9.78 3.47 -7.10
C PHE A 161 -9.44 4.33 -8.31
N TYR A 162 -8.62 5.36 -8.10
CA TYR A 162 -8.19 6.33 -9.10
C TYR A 162 -6.69 6.62 -8.93
N GLY A 163 -6.07 7.18 -9.95
CA GLY A 163 -4.63 7.48 -9.95
C GLY A 163 -3.86 6.57 -10.89
N GLY A 164 -2.64 6.21 -10.53
CA GLY A 164 -1.78 5.40 -11.38
C GLY A 164 -1.15 6.19 -12.55
N GLY A 165 -1.24 7.52 -12.56
CA GLY A 165 -0.79 8.37 -13.65
C GLY A 165 -1.75 8.37 -14.84
N VAL A 166 -1.22 8.56 -16.04
CA VAL A 166 -2.02 8.55 -17.27
C VAL A 166 -2.27 7.12 -17.72
N GLN A 167 -3.50 6.66 -17.50
CA GLN A 167 -4.00 5.35 -17.88
C GLN A 167 -5.09 5.54 -18.93
N ASN A 168 -4.83 5.18 -20.18
CA ASN A 168 -5.73 5.45 -21.29
C ASN A 168 -7.00 4.58 -21.22
N GLY A 169 -8.15 5.19 -21.56
CA GLY A 169 -9.43 4.48 -21.67
C GLY A 169 -10.03 4.01 -20.34
N ARG A 170 -9.52 4.46 -19.16
CA ARG A 170 -9.99 4.03 -17.85
C ARG A 170 -10.25 5.21 -16.94
N PHE A 171 -11.47 5.31 -16.45
CA PHE A 171 -11.83 6.30 -15.45
C PHE A 171 -11.66 5.78 -14.01
N SER A 172 -11.94 4.50 -13.76
CA SER A 172 -11.77 3.85 -12.46
C SER A 172 -10.99 2.54 -12.62
N HIS A 173 -10.18 2.23 -11.63
CA HIS A 173 -9.35 1.02 -11.63
C HIS A 173 -9.96 -0.14 -10.83
N LYS A 174 -11.21 0.00 -10.34
CA LYS A 174 -11.89 -1.07 -9.61
C LYS A 174 -11.94 -2.37 -10.41
N GLY A 175 -11.45 -3.47 -9.83
CA GLY A 175 -11.39 -4.77 -10.48
C GLY A 175 -10.43 -4.84 -11.68
N LYS A 176 -9.50 -3.90 -11.80
CA LYS A 176 -8.53 -3.83 -12.90
C LYS A 176 -7.10 -3.91 -12.38
N ALA A 177 -6.25 -4.58 -13.12
CA ALA A 177 -4.81 -4.49 -12.94
C ALA A 177 -4.29 -3.20 -13.57
N ILE A 178 -3.36 -2.53 -12.90
CA ILE A 178 -2.66 -1.35 -13.39
C ILE A 178 -1.17 -1.71 -13.42
N ALA A 179 -0.53 -1.54 -14.59
CA ALA A 179 0.92 -1.59 -14.69
C ALA A 179 1.49 -0.20 -14.41
N ILE A 180 2.51 -0.12 -13.56
CA ILE A 180 3.29 1.10 -13.34
C ILE A 180 4.62 0.92 -14.06
N GLU A 181 4.51 0.82 -15.38
CA GLU A 181 5.61 0.67 -16.30
C GLU A 181 5.47 1.70 -17.41
N ASN A 182 6.55 2.37 -17.74
CA ASN A 182 6.53 3.34 -18.84
C ASN A 182 6.53 2.60 -20.19
N GLN A 183 5.34 2.35 -20.71
CA GLN A 183 5.13 1.64 -21.98
C GLN A 183 5.02 2.60 -23.18
N ASN A 184 4.92 3.91 -22.92
CA ASN A 184 4.68 4.92 -23.95
C ASN A 184 3.53 4.56 -24.92
N SER A 185 2.48 3.93 -24.40
CA SER A 185 1.33 3.46 -25.15
C SER A 185 0.15 4.42 -25.01
N TRP A 186 -0.30 4.97 -26.15
CA TRP A 186 -1.41 5.93 -26.24
C TRP A 186 -2.72 5.28 -26.72
N THR A 187 -2.75 3.97 -26.83
CA THR A 187 -3.97 3.22 -27.16
C THR A 187 -4.87 3.03 -25.94
N ASP A 188 -6.13 2.69 -26.17
CA ASP A 188 -7.06 2.36 -25.09
C ASP A 188 -6.54 1.21 -24.25
N GLY A 189 -6.52 1.41 -22.92
CA GLY A 189 -5.93 0.47 -21.97
C GLY A 189 -4.41 0.50 -21.87
N GLY A 190 -3.73 1.37 -22.67
CA GLY A 190 -2.29 1.57 -22.60
C GLY A 190 -1.87 2.48 -21.44
N VAL A 191 -0.58 2.49 -21.14
CA VAL A 191 0.04 3.30 -20.10
C VAL A 191 0.99 4.31 -20.74
N ALA A 192 0.64 5.59 -20.63
CA ALA A 192 1.43 6.66 -21.24
C ALA A 192 2.43 7.28 -20.25
N SER A 193 1.99 7.58 -19.03
CA SER A 193 2.81 8.18 -17.99
C SER A 193 2.37 7.65 -16.63
N PRO A 194 2.92 6.53 -16.18
CA PRO A 194 2.52 5.90 -14.92
C PRO A 194 3.06 6.67 -13.72
N THR A 195 2.29 6.63 -12.63
CA THR A 195 2.69 7.18 -11.33
C THR A 195 2.33 6.16 -10.25
N PRO A 196 3.24 5.82 -9.33
CA PRO A 196 3.00 4.83 -8.29
C PRO A 196 2.17 5.39 -7.13
N PHE A 197 1.12 6.14 -7.47
CA PHE A 197 0.18 6.73 -6.53
C PHE A 197 -1.25 6.43 -6.93
N TYR A 198 -2.05 5.94 -6.00
CA TYR A 198 -3.49 5.85 -6.16
C TYR A 198 -4.24 6.37 -4.94
N TRP A 199 -5.50 6.70 -5.12
CA TRP A 199 -6.40 7.06 -4.04
C TRP A 199 -7.74 6.34 -4.15
N SER A 200 -8.39 6.19 -3.00
CA SER A 200 -9.63 5.45 -2.85
C SER A 200 -10.77 6.37 -2.39
N THR A 201 -11.99 6.10 -2.88
CA THR A 201 -13.20 6.74 -2.35
C THR A 201 -13.47 6.41 -0.88
N ASN A 202 -12.73 5.46 -0.31
CA ASN A 202 -12.75 5.17 1.12
C ASN A 202 -12.02 6.23 1.97
N GLY A 203 -11.34 7.18 1.33
CA GLY A 203 -10.72 8.35 1.97
C GLY A 203 -9.26 8.19 2.30
N TYR A 204 -8.51 7.42 1.52
CA TYR A 204 -7.06 7.30 1.63
C TYR A 204 -6.37 7.35 0.27
N GLY A 205 -5.08 7.63 0.29
CA GLY A 205 -4.19 7.48 -0.86
C GLY A 205 -2.94 6.72 -0.46
N VAL A 206 -2.34 6.02 -1.42
CA VAL A 206 -1.10 5.25 -1.23
C VAL A 206 -0.12 5.62 -2.33
N MET A 207 1.10 5.90 -1.94
CA MET A 207 2.23 6.08 -2.82
C MET A 207 3.26 5.01 -2.54
N TRP A 208 3.68 4.31 -3.58
CA TRP A 208 4.78 3.35 -3.53
C TRP A 208 6.09 4.07 -3.83
N HIS A 209 7.07 3.82 -2.98
CA HIS A 209 8.39 4.45 -3.11
C HIS A 209 9.49 3.40 -2.99
#